data_77aa8adaca83866d4a0935ec52e33a74
#
_entry.id   77aa8adaca83866d4a0935ec52e33a74
#
_cell.length_a   1.000
_cell.length_b   1.000
_cell.length_c   1.000
_cell.angle_alpha   90.00
_cell.angle_beta   90.00
_cell.angle_gamma   90.00
#
_symmetry.space_group_name_H-M   'P 1'
#
loop_
_entity.id
_entity.type
_entity.pdbx_description
1 polymer ?
#
loop_
_entity_poly.entity_id
_entity_poly.type
_entity_poly.pdbx_seq_one_letter_code
_entity_poly.pdbx_strand_id
1 'polypeptide(L)'
;VTYPPRLADASLLVIESLNALQTPRRAWVYNPGTRRVRRAPDIAYDYKPSSSQGITTTDQFDGFNGAKDRYDWSLIGTQQRLMPYNAYKLHETEIDKLLTKHHIDQDYLRYELVNVNVVQADLKKGKRHILPHRRMYFDVDSHNMLVEETFDKENQIMAYREFPIINYYDQPMCLSVHSATYDFASRRYQLSSVRSIDIPKIQWRLEEPHDESKFTPEGLKRFAR
;
A
#
# COMPACT_ATOMS: atom_id res chain seq x y z
N VAL A 1 -4.07 4.40 -15.43
CA VAL A 1 -2.64 4.13 -15.79
C VAL A 1 -2.40 4.63 -17.20
N THR A 2 -1.46 5.54 -17.39
CA THR A 2 -1.14 6.13 -18.70
C THR A 2 0.08 5.48 -19.35
N TYR A 3 0.96 4.90 -18.55
CA TYR A 3 2.18 4.23 -19.03
C TYR A 3 2.54 3.02 -18.14
N PRO A 4 3.08 1.91 -18.64
CA PRO A 4 3.27 1.63 -20.08
C PRO A 4 1.94 1.41 -20.82
N PRO A 5 1.87 1.63 -22.15
CA PRO A 5 0.63 1.59 -22.91
C PRO A 5 -0.18 0.29 -22.75
N ARG A 6 0.49 -0.85 -22.52
CA ARG A 6 -0.18 -2.15 -22.27
C ARG A 6 -1.03 -2.20 -20.99
N LEU A 7 -0.80 -1.27 -20.05
CA LEU A 7 -1.53 -1.15 -18.79
C LEU A 7 -2.48 0.05 -18.78
N ALA A 8 -2.46 0.87 -19.84
CA ALA A 8 -3.35 2.01 -19.94
C ALA A 8 -4.80 1.52 -19.89
N ASP A 9 -5.62 2.23 -19.11
CA ASP A 9 -7.04 1.95 -18.91
C ASP A 9 -7.38 0.56 -18.31
N ALA A 10 -6.37 -0.22 -17.92
CA ALA A 10 -6.60 -1.44 -17.16
C ALA A 10 -7.18 -1.08 -15.77
N SER A 11 -8.20 -1.80 -15.36
CA SER A 11 -8.87 -1.60 -14.08
C SER A 11 -8.95 -2.91 -13.30
N LEU A 12 -8.82 -2.81 -11.99
CA LEU A 12 -8.85 -3.93 -11.06
C LEU A 12 -9.98 -3.72 -10.05
N LEU A 13 -10.83 -4.73 -9.89
CA LEU A 13 -11.77 -4.82 -8.78
C LEU A 13 -11.29 -5.91 -7.83
N VAL A 14 -11.13 -5.55 -6.56
CA VAL A 14 -10.82 -6.50 -5.49
C VAL A 14 -11.92 -6.41 -4.45
N ILE A 15 -12.49 -7.55 -4.09
CA ILE A 15 -13.45 -7.68 -3.01
C ILE A 15 -12.81 -8.53 -1.92
N GLU A 16 -12.70 -7.94 -0.75
CA GLU A 16 -12.08 -8.54 0.42
C GLU A 16 -13.07 -8.68 1.57
N SER A 17 -12.89 -9.73 2.34
CA SER A 17 -13.62 -9.94 3.58
C SER A 17 -12.75 -9.53 4.77
N LEU A 18 -13.38 -9.02 5.82
CA LEU A 18 -12.70 -8.80 7.12
C LEU A 18 -12.13 -10.11 7.69
N ASN A 19 -12.71 -11.26 7.31
CA ASN A 19 -12.18 -12.57 7.63
C ASN A 19 -11.70 -13.29 6.36
N ALA A 20 -10.49 -12.96 5.94
CA ALA A 20 -9.86 -13.52 4.75
C ALA A 20 -9.61 -15.04 4.83
N LEU A 21 -9.67 -15.65 6.03
CA LEU A 21 -9.53 -17.10 6.21
C LEU A 21 -10.81 -17.85 5.83
N GLN A 22 -11.97 -17.30 6.18
CA GLN A 22 -13.26 -17.90 5.86
C GLN A 22 -13.74 -17.52 4.45
N THR A 23 -13.51 -16.29 4.05
CA THR A 23 -13.92 -15.77 2.73
C THR A 23 -12.70 -15.20 2.02
N PRO A 24 -12.06 -16.00 1.15
CA PRO A 24 -10.89 -15.57 0.40
C PRO A 24 -11.17 -14.36 -0.49
N ARG A 25 -10.15 -13.58 -0.74
CA ARG A 25 -10.14 -12.46 -1.70
C ARG A 25 -10.67 -12.90 -3.07
N ARG A 26 -11.48 -12.04 -3.68
CA ARG A 26 -11.95 -12.21 -5.05
C ARG A 26 -11.50 -11.01 -5.87
N ALA A 27 -10.92 -11.25 -7.03
CA ALA A 27 -10.42 -10.17 -7.89
C ALA A 27 -10.85 -10.36 -9.34
N TRP A 28 -11.07 -9.24 -10.03
CA TRP A 28 -11.37 -9.18 -11.46
C TRP A 28 -10.56 -8.09 -12.13
N VAL A 29 -10.07 -8.38 -13.30
CA VAL A 29 -9.30 -7.44 -14.13
C VAL A 29 -10.09 -7.12 -15.39
N TYR A 30 -10.25 -5.85 -15.68
CA TYR A 30 -10.68 -5.37 -16.97
C TYR A 30 -9.47 -5.18 -17.89
N ASN A 31 -9.54 -5.76 -19.07
CA ASN A 31 -8.52 -5.60 -20.11
C ASN A 31 -9.09 -4.71 -21.23
N PRO A 32 -8.54 -3.50 -21.45
CA PRO A 32 -9.04 -2.55 -22.43
C PRO A 32 -8.87 -3.06 -23.87
N GLY A 33 -7.80 -3.79 -24.17
CA GLY A 33 -7.55 -4.34 -25.50
C GLY A 33 -8.61 -5.34 -25.97
N THR A 34 -9.14 -6.15 -25.04
CA THR A 34 -10.22 -7.13 -25.34
C THR A 34 -11.60 -6.66 -24.90
N ARG A 35 -11.67 -5.55 -24.16
CA ARG A 35 -12.89 -5.01 -23.52
C ARG A 35 -13.64 -6.04 -22.66
N ARG A 36 -12.88 -6.95 -22.02
CA ARG A 36 -13.41 -8.03 -21.20
C ARG A 36 -12.96 -7.92 -19.75
N VAL A 37 -13.89 -8.24 -18.86
CA VAL A 37 -13.59 -8.51 -17.45
C VAL A 37 -13.31 -9.99 -17.30
N ARG A 38 -12.21 -10.33 -16.65
CA ARG A 38 -11.87 -11.71 -16.30
C ARG A 38 -11.65 -11.80 -14.81
N ARG A 39 -12.11 -12.88 -14.21
CA ARG A 39 -11.71 -13.22 -12.86
C ARG A 39 -10.21 -13.45 -12.85
N ALA A 40 -9.51 -12.78 -11.91
CA ALA A 40 -8.12 -13.09 -11.63
C ALA A 40 -8.11 -14.23 -10.60
N PRO A 41 -7.89 -15.50 -11.01
CA PRO A 41 -7.80 -16.58 -10.06
C PRO A 41 -6.53 -16.38 -9.24
N ASP A 42 -6.66 -16.60 -7.95
CA ASP A 42 -5.54 -16.75 -7.00
C ASP A 42 -4.38 -15.76 -7.20
N ILE A 43 -4.68 -14.47 -7.05
CA ILE A 43 -3.59 -13.53 -6.79
C ILE A 43 -3.00 -13.92 -5.43
N ALA A 44 -1.98 -14.77 -5.48
CA ALA A 44 -1.25 -15.15 -4.29
C ALA A 44 -0.79 -13.88 -3.55
N TYR A 45 -0.79 -13.90 -2.23
CA TYR A 45 -0.42 -12.72 -1.44
C TYR A 45 1.00 -12.23 -1.74
N ASP A 46 1.89 -13.13 -2.16
CA ASP A 46 3.28 -12.85 -2.56
C ASP A 46 3.44 -12.58 -4.07
N TYR A 47 2.34 -12.51 -4.82
CA TYR A 47 2.40 -12.13 -6.22
C TYR A 47 2.87 -10.69 -6.37
N LYS A 48 3.81 -10.47 -7.29
CA LYS A 48 4.32 -9.13 -7.64
C LYS A 48 3.54 -8.61 -8.86
N PRO A 49 2.62 -7.65 -8.67
CA PRO A 49 1.83 -7.12 -9.78
C PRO A 49 2.69 -6.37 -10.78
N SER A 50 2.35 -6.45 -12.06
CA SER A 50 3.07 -5.75 -13.13
C SER A 50 3.05 -4.22 -12.96
N SER A 51 2.04 -3.68 -12.30
CA SER A 51 1.94 -2.25 -11.95
C SER A 51 3.03 -1.80 -10.97
N SER A 52 3.52 -2.69 -10.11
CA SER A 52 4.64 -2.41 -9.20
C SER A 52 6.01 -2.71 -9.83
N GLN A 53 6.05 -3.21 -11.05
CA GLN A 53 7.27 -3.67 -11.71
C GLN A 53 8.15 -4.59 -10.82
N GLY A 54 7.50 -5.36 -9.96
CA GLY A 54 8.16 -6.33 -9.08
C GLY A 54 8.70 -5.76 -7.77
N ILE A 55 8.42 -4.50 -7.43
CA ILE A 55 8.90 -3.88 -6.19
C ILE A 55 8.06 -4.32 -4.99
N THR A 56 6.74 -4.32 -5.12
CA THR A 56 5.82 -4.68 -4.03
C THR A 56 5.08 -5.99 -4.30
N THR A 57 4.57 -6.61 -3.26
CA THR A 57 3.66 -7.76 -3.31
C THR A 57 2.20 -7.33 -3.15
N THR A 58 1.28 -8.22 -3.51
CA THR A 58 -0.16 -7.93 -3.46
C THR A 58 -0.65 -7.69 -2.03
N ASP A 59 -0.06 -8.35 -1.04
CA ASP A 59 -0.42 -8.17 0.37
C ASP A 59 0.20 -6.92 1.01
N GLN A 60 1.03 -6.20 0.27
CA GLN A 60 1.59 -4.91 0.67
C GLN A 60 0.72 -3.70 0.26
N PHE A 61 -0.46 -3.94 -0.30
CA PHE A 61 -1.41 -2.87 -0.59
C PHE A 61 -1.90 -2.23 0.72
N ASP A 62 -1.96 -0.91 0.79
CA ASP A 62 -2.32 -0.13 1.98
C ASP A 62 -1.63 -0.59 3.29
N GLY A 63 -0.33 -0.86 3.20
CA GLY A 63 0.46 -1.37 4.32
C GLY A 63 0.50 -2.88 4.36
N PHE A 64 -0.44 -3.53 5.02
CA PHE A 64 -0.60 -4.98 5.02
C PHE A 64 -2.04 -5.36 4.70
N ASN A 65 -2.21 -6.06 3.60
CA ASN A 65 -3.51 -6.53 3.13
C ASN A 65 -3.43 -8.01 2.73
N GLY A 66 -3.42 -8.89 3.71
CA GLY A 66 -3.32 -10.33 3.52
C GLY A 66 -3.93 -11.11 4.67
N ALA A 67 -4.14 -12.43 4.46
CA ALA A 67 -4.52 -13.31 5.53
C ALA A 67 -3.37 -13.44 6.54
N LYS A 68 -3.70 -13.36 7.82
CA LYS A 68 -2.72 -13.39 8.91
C LYS A 68 -2.19 -14.79 9.21
N ASP A 69 -2.68 -15.83 8.55
CA ASP A 69 -2.37 -17.23 8.83
C ASP A 69 -0.96 -17.68 8.41
N ARG A 70 -0.28 -16.91 7.55
CA ARG A 70 1.05 -17.27 7.05
C ARG A 70 2.17 -16.93 8.00
N TYR A 71 1.94 -15.99 8.90
CA TYR A 71 2.95 -15.48 9.81
C TYR A 71 2.62 -15.79 11.27
N ASP A 72 3.65 -15.98 12.05
CA ASP A 72 3.62 -15.85 13.49
C ASP A 72 3.84 -14.35 13.80
N TRP A 73 2.88 -13.79 14.51
CA TRP A 73 2.84 -12.37 14.82
C TRP A 73 3.23 -12.14 16.27
N SER A 74 4.11 -11.20 16.50
CA SER A 74 4.51 -10.79 17.85
C SER A 74 4.52 -9.28 18.00
N LEU A 75 3.98 -8.80 19.12
CA LEU A 75 4.12 -7.41 19.54
C LEU A 75 5.43 -7.29 20.32
N ILE A 76 6.41 -6.59 19.74
CA ILE A 76 7.71 -6.35 20.37
C ILE A 76 7.57 -5.34 21.52
N GLY A 77 6.65 -4.41 21.40
CA GLY A 77 6.34 -3.38 22.40
C GLY A 77 6.25 -1.99 21.79
N THR A 78 5.99 -1.02 22.66
CA THR A 78 5.94 0.38 22.28
C THR A 78 7.32 1.00 22.41
N GLN A 79 7.74 1.75 21.40
CA GLN A 79 9.06 2.39 21.32
C GLN A 79 8.93 3.81 20.78
N GLN A 80 9.81 4.71 21.20
CA GLN A 80 9.96 6.00 20.53
C GLN A 80 10.86 5.85 19.31
N ARG A 81 10.37 6.32 18.15
CA ARG A 81 11.08 6.24 16.88
C ARG A 81 10.89 7.54 16.08
N LEU A 82 11.90 7.87 15.29
CA LEU A 82 11.80 8.94 14.31
C LEU A 82 11.05 8.41 13.09
N MET A 83 9.83 8.93 12.86
CA MET A 83 8.90 8.43 11.85
C MET A 83 8.41 9.53 10.92
N PRO A 84 8.05 9.22 9.65
CA PRO A 84 7.47 10.20 8.74
C PRO A 84 6.09 10.64 9.26
N TYR A 85 5.99 11.92 9.65
CA TYR A 85 4.84 12.44 10.36
C TYR A 85 4.55 13.88 9.98
N ASN A 86 3.28 14.31 10.02
CA ASN A 86 2.85 15.66 9.65
C ASN A 86 3.40 16.14 8.30
N ALA A 87 3.28 15.29 7.29
CA ALA A 87 3.89 15.46 5.97
C ALA A 87 3.12 16.45 5.05
N TYR A 88 2.67 17.60 5.60
CA TYR A 88 1.88 18.59 4.86
C TYR A 88 2.66 19.20 3.69
N LYS A 89 3.94 19.51 3.88
CA LYS A 89 4.79 20.04 2.80
C LYS A 89 4.86 19.07 1.61
N LEU A 90 4.95 17.77 1.90
CA LEU A 90 4.92 16.72 0.90
C LEU A 90 3.56 16.68 0.16
N HIS A 91 2.46 16.79 0.90
CA HIS A 91 1.10 16.80 0.35
C HIS A 91 0.84 18.00 -0.57
N GLU A 92 1.43 19.16 -0.26
CA GLU A 92 1.29 20.41 -1.01
C GLU A 92 2.27 20.54 -2.18
N THR A 93 3.09 19.52 -2.44
CA THR A 93 4.13 19.55 -3.48
C THR A 93 3.68 18.74 -4.69
N GLU A 94 3.93 19.28 -5.88
CA GLU A 94 3.72 18.61 -7.16
C GLU A 94 4.57 17.34 -7.27
N ILE A 95 4.04 16.28 -7.90
CA ILE A 95 4.70 14.97 -7.97
C ILE A 95 6.09 15.08 -8.61
N ASP A 96 6.21 15.85 -9.69
CA ASP A 96 7.47 15.97 -10.44
C ASP A 96 8.61 16.54 -9.59
N LYS A 97 8.29 17.35 -8.58
CA LYS A 97 9.28 17.90 -7.65
C LYS A 97 9.71 16.89 -6.58
N LEU A 98 8.87 15.88 -6.32
CA LEU A 98 9.17 14.84 -5.33
C LEU A 98 10.11 13.77 -5.89
N LEU A 99 10.16 13.58 -7.20
CA LEU A 99 10.86 12.45 -7.81
C LEU A 99 12.34 12.76 -8.01
N THR A 100 13.20 11.98 -7.39
CA THR A 100 14.64 11.96 -7.68
C THR A 100 15.06 10.60 -8.22
N LYS A 101 16.36 10.42 -8.52
CA LYS A 101 16.85 9.21 -9.18
C LYS A 101 16.66 7.93 -8.38
N HIS A 102 16.82 7.96 -7.05
CA HIS A 102 16.87 6.76 -6.20
C HIS A 102 15.91 6.79 -5.00
N HIS A 103 15.35 7.92 -4.70
CA HIS A 103 14.43 8.14 -3.58
C HIS A 103 13.54 9.35 -3.89
N ILE A 104 12.51 9.57 -3.09
CA ILE A 104 11.78 10.84 -3.11
C ILE A 104 12.65 11.93 -2.45
N ASP A 105 12.44 13.16 -2.85
CA ASP A 105 13.20 14.29 -2.31
C ASP A 105 12.89 14.47 -0.83
N GLN A 106 13.92 14.29 0.00
CA GLN A 106 13.80 14.29 1.46
C GLN A 106 13.53 15.68 2.03
N ASP A 107 13.78 16.75 1.29
CA ASP A 107 13.50 18.12 1.72
C ASP A 107 12.00 18.41 1.88
N TYR A 108 11.16 17.57 1.29
CA TYR A 108 9.71 17.65 1.44
C TYR A 108 9.15 16.73 2.52
N LEU A 109 9.93 15.79 3.03
CA LEU A 109 9.53 14.92 4.13
C LEU A 109 9.74 15.62 5.49
N ARG A 110 8.95 15.21 6.44
CA ARG A 110 9.10 15.57 7.84
C ARG A 110 9.09 14.31 8.70
N TYR A 111 10.02 14.26 9.65
CA TYR A 111 10.12 13.17 10.62
C TYR A 111 9.98 13.73 12.02
N GLU A 112 9.24 13.02 12.86
CA GLU A 112 9.04 13.37 14.26
C GLU A 112 9.33 12.17 15.16
N LEU A 113 9.72 12.45 16.39
CA LEU A 113 9.89 11.43 17.41
C LEU A 113 8.52 11.10 18.00
N VAL A 114 7.98 9.95 17.65
CA VAL A 114 6.65 9.49 18.05
C VAL A 114 6.70 8.12 18.70
N ASN A 115 5.67 7.78 19.48
CA ASN A 115 5.51 6.45 20.03
C ASN A 115 4.87 5.53 18.98
N VAL A 116 5.49 4.38 18.76
CA VAL A 116 5.00 3.37 17.83
C VAL A 116 4.93 1.99 18.47
N ASN A 117 3.88 1.25 18.15
CA ASN A 117 3.82 -0.17 18.43
C ASN A 117 4.58 -0.93 17.34
N VAL A 118 5.59 -1.69 17.75
CA VAL A 118 6.42 -2.48 16.83
C VAL A 118 5.89 -3.90 16.76
N VAL A 119 5.46 -4.30 15.57
CA VAL A 119 4.93 -5.64 15.30
C VAL A 119 5.88 -6.37 14.36
N GLN A 120 6.26 -7.58 14.74
CA GLN A 120 7.05 -8.49 13.90
C GLN A 120 6.17 -9.59 13.34
N ALA A 121 6.43 -9.98 12.09
CA ALA A 121 5.79 -11.09 11.41
C ALA A 121 6.86 -12.02 10.84
N ASP A 122 6.91 -13.24 11.34
CA ASP A 122 7.85 -14.28 10.91
C ASP A 122 7.09 -15.37 10.16
N LEU A 123 7.57 -15.73 8.97
CA LEU A 123 6.90 -16.71 8.12
C LEU A 123 6.88 -18.09 8.81
N LYS A 124 5.69 -18.64 8.99
CA LYS A 124 5.47 -19.94 9.61
C LYS A 124 6.15 -21.06 8.83
N LYS A 125 6.68 -22.04 9.56
CA LYS A 125 7.21 -23.27 8.96
C LYS A 125 6.14 -23.95 8.09
N GLY A 126 6.51 -24.30 6.86
CA GLY A 126 5.62 -24.94 5.91
C GLY A 126 4.70 -23.98 5.12
N LYS A 127 4.70 -22.69 5.45
CA LYS A 127 4.04 -21.66 4.64
C LYS A 127 5.01 -21.07 3.61
N ARG A 128 4.46 -20.49 2.55
CA ARG A 128 5.24 -19.85 1.49
C ARG A 128 4.90 -18.37 1.38
N HIS A 129 5.94 -17.57 1.38
CA HIS A 129 5.93 -16.13 1.02
C HIS A 129 7.34 -15.68 0.66
N ILE A 130 7.48 -14.70 -0.22
CA ILE A 130 8.80 -14.18 -0.61
C ILE A 130 9.39 -13.21 0.42
N LEU A 131 8.59 -12.74 1.39
CA LEU A 131 9.00 -11.88 2.51
C LEU A 131 8.98 -12.72 3.79
N PRO A 132 10.10 -13.38 4.17
CA PRO A 132 10.11 -14.28 5.31
C PRO A 132 10.00 -13.56 6.66
N HIS A 133 10.53 -12.35 6.76
CA HIS A 133 10.51 -11.57 7.99
C HIS A 133 10.08 -10.13 7.66
N ARG A 134 9.18 -9.59 8.49
CA ARG A 134 8.64 -8.23 8.34
C ARG A 134 8.57 -7.57 9.70
N ARG A 135 8.89 -6.28 9.75
CA ARG A 135 8.72 -5.46 10.94
C ARG A 135 7.94 -4.22 10.58
N MET A 136 6.88 -3.97 11.31
CA MET A 136 5.92 -2.92 11.04
C MET A 136 5.83 -2.01 12.25
N TYR A 137 5.73 -0.71 11.99
CA TYR A 137 5.68 0.33 12.99
C TYR A 137 4.35 1.06 12.87
N PHE A 138 3.50 0.91 13.87
CA PHE A 138 2.17 1.50 13.92
C PHE A 138 2.16 2.65 14.92
N ASP A 139 1.69 3.82 14.49
CA ASP A 139 1.46 4.94 15.38
C ASP A 139 0.48 4.57 16.50
N VAL A 140 0.78 4.95 17.75
CA VAL A 140 -0.09 4.59 18.87
C VAL A 140 -1.40 5.36 18.89
N ASP A 141 -1.44 6.57 18.32
CA ASP A 141 -2.61 7.45 18.35
C ASP A 141 -3.54 7.19 17.17
N SER A 142 -3.03 7.20 15.94
CA SER A 142 -3.83 7.02 14.73
C SER A 142 -3.97 5.56 14.29
N HIS A 143 -3.17 4.65 14.84
CA HIS A 143 -3.05 3.24 14.43
C HIS A 143 -2.63 3.04 12.97
N ASN A 144 -2.21 4.08 12.27
CA ASN A 144 -1.66 3.96 10.92
C ASN A 144 -0.29 3.26 10.95
N MET A 145 -0.05 2.43 9.95
CA MET A 145 1.31 1.96 9.69
C MET A 145 2.13 3.13 9.14
N LEU A 146 3.25 3.45 9.80
CA LEU A 146 4.16 4.52 9.38
C LEU A 146 5.34 3.99 8.58
N VAL A 147 5.82 2.81 8.95
CA VAL A 147 6.98 2.17 8.31
C VAL A 147 6.79 0.64 8.28
N GLU A 148 7.29 0.02 7.24
CA GLU A 148 7.52 -1.42 7.15
C GLU A 148 8.95 -1.68 6.67
N GLU A 149 9.63 -2.55 7.37
CA GLU A 149 10.92 -3.14 6.97
C GLU A 149 10.70 -4.61 6.59
N THR A 150 11.28 -5.05 5.50
CA THR A 150 11.25 -6.46 5.10
C THR A 150 12.66 -7.01 5.03
N PHE A 151 12.81 -8.25 5.46
CA PHE A 151 14.11 -8.91 5.58
C PHE A 151 14.10 -10.26 4.85
N ASP A 152 15.27 -10.70 4.41
CA ASP A 152 15.48 -12.04 3.86
C ASP A 152 15.63 -13.10 4.98
N LYS A 153 15.93 -14.34 4.59
CA LYS A 153 16.12 -15.45 5.52
C LYS A 153 17.36 -15.30 6.41
N GLU A 154 18.32 -14.53 5.99
CA GLU A 154 19.55 -14.19 6.69
C GLU A 154 19.42 -12.91 7.53
N ASN A 155 18.18 -12.40 7.70
CA ASN A 155 17.88 -11.13 8.38
C ASN A 155 18.55 -9.89 7.76
N GLN A 156 18.88 -9.93 6.47
CA GLN A 156 19.35 -8.75 5.78
C GLN A 156 18.15 -7.95 5.26
N ILE A 157 18.20 -6.64 5.38
CA ILE A 157 17.11 -5.77 4.92
C ILE A 157 16.99 -5.81 3.40
N MET A 158 15.80 -6.14 2.91
CA MET A 158 15.48 -6.20 1.49
C MET A 158 14.85 -4.91 0.98
N ALA A 159 13.90 -4.39 1.75
CA ALA A 159 13.19 -3.17 1.39
C ALA A 159 12.73 -2.42 2.63
N TYR A 160 12.58 -1.11 2.43
CA TYR A 160 12.00 -0.18 3.39
C TYR A 160 10.80 0.51 2.76
N ARG A 161 9.72 0.63 3.51
CA ARG A 161 8.51 1.32 3.06
C ARG A 161 8.11 2.34 4.09
N GLU A 162 7.71 3.51 3.63
CA GLU A 162 7.22 4.57 4.49
C GLU A 162 5.86 5.10 4.03
N PHE A 163 5.08 5.54 5.01
CA PHE A 163 3.73 6.02 4.83
C PHE A 163 3.58 7.35 5.59
N PRO A 164 4.12 8.45 5.03
CA PRO A 164 3.99 9.77 5.64
C PRO A 164 2.53 10.15 5.81
N ILE A 165 2.12 10.48 7.04
CA ILE A 165 0.73 10.79 7.38
C ILE A 165 0.49 12.28 7.55
N ILE A 166 -0.77 12.69 7.34
CA ILE A 166 -1.32 14.00 7.70
C ILE A 166 -2.69 13.84 8.37
N ASN A 167 -3.06 14.81 9.18
CA ASN A 167 -4.42 14.97 9.68
C ASN A 167 -5.24 15.81 8.72
N TYR A 168 -6.39 15.30 8.31
CA TYR A 168 -7.39 16.07 7.58
C TYR A 168 -8.29 16.75 8.62
N TYR A 169 -8.00 18.00 8.95
CA TYR A 169 -8.70 18.73 10.03
C TYR A 169 -10.18 19.00 9.76
N ASP A 170 -10.56 19.03 8.49
CA ASP A 170 -11.94 19.15 8.04
C ASP A 170 -12.70 17.82 8.03
N GLN A 171 -11.97 16.71 8.21
CA GLN A 171 -12.50 15.36 8.30
C GLN A 171 -11.88 14.67 9.52
N PRO A 172 -12.62 13.86 10.27
CA PRO A 172 -12.07 13.20 11.46
C PRO A 172 -11.18 12.00 11.09
N MET A 173 -10.11 12.24 10.32
CA MET A 173 -9.23 11.16 9.87
C MET A 173 -7.77 11.58 9.72
N CYS A 174 -6.88 10.60 9.92
CA CYS A 174 -5.46 10.69 9.68
C CYS A 174 -5.08 9.63 8.64
N LEU A 175 -4.48 10.03 7.53
CA LEU A 175 -4.14 9.12 6.43
C LEU A 175 -2.75 9.41 5.86
N SER A 176 -2.15 8.39 5.24
CA SER A 176 -0.89 8.56 4.51
C SER A 176 -1.09 9.39 3.24
N VAL A 177 -0.13 10.24 2.94
CA VAL A 177 -0.08 11.06 1.71
C VAL A 177 0.31 10.21 0.51
N HIS A 178 1.22 9.26 0.72
CA HIS A 178 1.63 8.26 -0.27
C HIS A 178 2.23 7.03 0.43
N SER A 179 2.58 6.02 -0.37
CA SER A 179 3.44 4.91 0.04
C SER A 179 4.69 4.92 -0.82
N ALA A 180 5.86 5.12 -0.20
CA ALA A 180 7.14 4.99 -0.86
C ALA A 180 7.79 3.66 -0.47
N THR A 181 8.19 2.87 -1.44
CA THR A 181 8.87 1.58 -1.25
C THR A 181 10.24 1.63 -1.91
N TYR A 182 11.29 1.41 -1.14
CA TYR A 182 12.68 1.38 -1.59
C TYR A 182 13.17 -0.07 -1.59
N ASP A 183 13.45 -0.61 -2.77
CA ASP A 183 14.03 -1.95 -2.96
C ASP A 183 15.55 -1.83 -3.04
N PHE A 184 16.24 -2.34 -2.03
CA PHE A 184 17.69 -2.17 -1.92
C PHE A 184 18.47 -3.04 -2.90
N ALA A 185 17.93 -4.20 -3.28
CA ALA A 185 18.60 -5.08 -4.23
C ALA A 185 18.63 -4.50 -5.64
N SER A 186 17.52 -3.96 -6.12
CA SER A 186 17.43 -3.34 -7.44
C SER A 186 17.82 -1.86 -7.46
N ARG A 187 17.98 -1.22 -6.29
CA ARG A 187 18.21 0.21 -6.11
C ARG A 187 17.14 1.06 -6.81
N ARG A 188 15.92 0.55 -6.84
CA ARG A 188 14.74 1.23 -7.36
C ARG A 188 13.79 1.58 -6.23
N TYR A 189 12.96 2.57 -6.47
CA TYR A 189 11.83 2.86 -5.59
C TYR A 189 10.53 2.98 -6.38
N GLN A 190 9.44 2.85 -5.67
CA GLN A 190 8.10 3.05 -6.17
C GLN A 190 7.38 4.03 -5.25
N LEU A 191 6.74 5.02 -5.84
CA LEU A 191 5.79 5.90 -5.19
C LEU A 191 4.38 5.48 -5.61
N SER A 192 3.49 5.23 -4.66
CA SER A 192 2.11 4.80 -4.91
C SER A 192 1.13 5.47 -3.95
N SER A 193 -0.17 5.40 -4.26
CA SER A 193 -1.24 6.02 -3.47
C SER A 193 -1.02 7.53 -3.24
N VAL A 194 -0.47 8.21 -4.23
CA VAL A 194 -0.07 9.62 -4.12
C VAL A 194 -1.29 10.52 -4.00
N ARG A 195 -1.26 11.40 -3.00
CA ARG A 195 -2.24 12.44 -2.74
C ARG A 195 -1.53 13.78 -2.69
N SER A 196 -1.12 14.28 -3.84
CA SER A 196 -0.44 15.58 -3.96
C SER A 196 -1.36 16.63 -4.56
N ILE A 197 -0.92 17.89 -4.53
CA ILE A 197 -1.74 19.07 -4.92
C ILE A 197 -2.17 19.04 -6.39
N ASP A 198 -1.41 18.40 -7.27
CA ASP A 198 -1.67 18.26 -8.70
C ASP A 198 -2.62 17.10 -9.04
N ILE A 199 -2.99 16.30 -8.05
CA ILE A 199 -4.05 15.31 -8.21
C ILE A 199 -5.40 15.96 -7.90
N PRO A 200 -6.45 15.69 -8.71
CA PRO A 200 -7.77 16.23 -8.47
C PRO A 200 -8.18 16.02 -7.01
N LYS A 201 -8.71 17.07 -6.37
CA LYS A 201 -9.12 17.00 -4.96
C LYS A 201 -10.00 15.80 -4.72
N ILE A 202 -9.53 14.92 -3.83
CA ILE A 202 -10.31 13.78 -3.38
C ILE A 202 -11.49 14.35 -2.58
N GLN A 203 -12.70 14.04 -3.02
CA GLN A 203 -13.90 14.34 -2.25
C GLN A 203 -14.13 13.18 -1.27
N TRP A 204 -13.95 13.47 0.00
CA TRP A 204 -14.29 12.52 1.05
C TRP A 204 -15.80 12.50 1.25
N ARG A 205 -16.38 11.32 1.25
CA ARG A 205 -17.80 11.10 1.53
C ARG A 205 -17.89 10.09 2.66
N LEU A 206 -17.84 10.61 3.87
CA LEU A 206 -17.99 9.83 5.07
C LEU A 206 -19.49 9.62 5.34
N GLU A 207 -19.84 8.40 5.78
CA GLU A 207 -21.22 8.02 6.17
C GLU A 207 -22.28 8.08 5.05
N GLU A 208 -21.87 8.31 3.81
CA GLU A 208 -22.79 8.24 2.68
C GLU A 208 -22.93 6.78 2.18
N PRO A 209 -24.15 6.33 1.88
CA PRO A 209 -24.35 5.00 1.29
C PRO A 209 -23.74 4.96 -0.11
N HIS A 210 -22.97 3.91 -0.36
CA HIS A 210 -22.38 3.67 -1.69
C HIS A 210 -23.28 2.77 -2.53
N ASP A 211 -23.34 3.04 -3.84
CA ASP A 211 -23.99 2.15 -4.80
C ASP A 211 -23.15 0.86 -4.97
N GLU A 212 -23.55 -0.21 -4.31
CA GLU A 212 -22.87 -1.51 -4.35
C GLU A 212 -22.77 -2.09 -5.76
N SER A 213 -23.65 -1.69 -6.69
CA SER A 213 -23.59 -2.16 -8.08
C SER A 213 -22.31 -1.75 -8.81
N LYS A 214 -21.63 -0.71 -8.34
CA LYS A 214 -20.33 -0.27 -8.86
C LYS A 214 -19.21 -1.28 -8.55
N PHE A 215 -19.34 -2.01 -7.44
CA PHE A 215 -18.36 -2.98 -6.95
C PHE A 215 -18.67 -4.42 -7.42
N THR A 216 -19.11 -4.54 -8.66
CA THR A 216 -19.37 -5.81 -9.34
C THR A 216 -18.54 -5.93 -10.61
N PRO A 217 -18.35 -7.14 -11.18
CA PRO A 217 -17.67 -7.29 -12.47
C PRO A 217 -18.32 -6.47 -13.60
N GLU A 218 -19.64 -6.36 -13.58
CA GLU A 218 -20.43 -5.54 -14.52
C GLU A 218 -20.19 -4.05 -14.26
N GLY A 219 -20.15 -3.64 -12.97
CA GLY A 219 -19.79 -2.30 -12.54
C GLY A 219 -18.38 -1.91 -12.99
N LEU A 220 -17.41 -2.81 -12.83
CA LEU A 220 -16.04 -2.62 -13.30
C LEU A 220 -16.00 -2.35 -14.81
N LYS A 221 -16.76 -3.10 -15.60
CA LYS A 221 -16.84 -2.90 -17.05
C LYS A 221 -17.46 -1.56 -17.45
N ARG A 222 -18.42 -1.06 -16.65
CA ARG A 222 -19.02 0.28 -16.87
C ARG A 222 -18.07 1.40 -16.50
N PHE A 223 -17.36 1.25 -15.39
CA PHE A 223 -16.38 2.23 -14.90
C PHE A 223 -15.17 2.38 -15.82
N ALA A 224 -14.75 1.30 -16.49
CA ALA A 224 -13.57 1.25 -17.35
C ALA A 224 -13.85 1.65 -18.82
N ARG A 225 -15.01 2.17 -19.13
CA ARG A 225 -15.39 2.72 -20.44
C ARG A 225 -15.28 4.23 -20.46
#